data_f16b0ebbecf94b693b603aedc5a58482
#
_entry.id   f16b0ebbecf94b693b603aedc5a58482
#
_cell.length_a   1.000
_cell.length_b   1.000
_cell.length_c   1.000
_cell.angle_alpha   90.00
_cell.angle_beta   90.00
_cell.angle_gamma   90.00
#
_symmetry.space_group_name_H-M   'P 1'
#
loop_
_entity.id
_entity.type
_entity.pdbx_description
1 polymer ?
#
loop_
_entity_poly.entity_id
_entity_poly.type
_entity_poly.pdbx_seq_one_letter_code
_entity_poly.pdbx_strand_id
1 'polypeptide(L)'
;METFLIRALQLIMSLSLLVIIHEGGHFLFARLFKARVEKFCLFFDPWFTLFKFKPKKSDTEYAVGWLPLGGYVKISGMIDESMDTDQMKQPEQPWEFRSKPAWQRLLIMVGGVLFNFLLALFIYSMILFTWGDQYIKIQEAPLGMQFNETAKAVGFQDGDCLLYTSDAAD
;
A
#
# COMPACT_ATOMS: atom_id res chain seq x y z
N MET A 1 -26.82 -5.13 -13.10
CA MET A 1 -26.33 -3.76 -12.94
C MET A 1 -25.94 -3.45 -11.49
N GLU A 2 -26.75 -3.78 -10.53
CA GLU A 2 -26.45 -3.53 -9.09
C GLU A 2 -25.13 -4.15 -8.63
N THR A 3 -24.86 -5.39 -8.96
CA THR A 3 -23.61 -6.07 -8.57
C THR A 3 -22.39 -5.42 -9.17
N PHE A 4 -22.46 -4.88 -10.39
CA PHE A 4 -21.36 -4.16 -11.02
C PHE A 4 -21.06 -2.84 -10.29
N LEU A 5 -22.10 -2.05 -9.99
CA LEU A 5 -21.96 -0.78 -9.26
C LEU A 5 -21.38 -0.99 -7.86
N ILE A 6 -21.85 -2.02 -7.16
CA ILE A 6 -21.32 -2.35 -5.82
C ILE A 6 -19.85 -2.73 -5.89
N ARG A 7 -19.45 -3.58 -6.85
CA ARG A 7 -18.06 -3.98 -7.03
C ARG A 7 -17.16 -2.81 -7.43
N ALA A 8 -17.66 -1.94 -8.32
CA ALA A 8 -16.93 -0.73 -8.71
C ALA A 8 -16.73 0.21 -7.53
N LEU A 9 -17.77 0.43 -6.72
CA LEU A 9 -17.66 1.24 -5.51
C LEU A 9 -16.68 0.64 -4.49
N GLN A 10 -16.75 -0.67 -4.26
CA GLN A 10 -15.81 -1.37 -3.37
C GLN A 10 -14.36 -1.22 -3.85
N LEU A 11 -14.12 -1.34 -5.16
CA LEU A 11 -12.79 -1.15 -5.75
C LEU A 11 -12.28 0.28 -5.50
N ILE A 12 -13.11 1.29 -5.79
CA ILE A 12 -12.75 2.71 -5.59
C ILE A 12 -12.46 2.97 -4.11
N MET A 13 -13.28 2.47 -3.20
CA MET A 13 -13.07 2.63 -1.76
C MET A 13 -11.75 1.98 -1.30
N SER A 14 -11.46 0.76 -1.77
CA SER A 14 -10.23 0.05 -1.43
C SER A 14 -9.00 0.79 -1.95
N LEU A 15 -9.03 1.22 -3.21
CA LEU A 15 -7.95 2.03 -3.81
C LEU A 15 -7.77 3.35 -3.07
N SER A 16 -8.87 4.03 -2.72
CA SER A 16 -8.82 5.29 -1.96
C SER A 16 -8.12 5.10 -0.62
N LEU A 17 -8.44 4.04 0.11
CA LEU A 17 -7.80 3.74 1.39
C LEU A 17 -6.30 3.51 1.22
N LEU A 18 -5.91 2.69 0.23
CA LEU A 18 -4.50 2.40 -0.05
C LEU A 18 -3.73 3.67 -0.45
N VAL A 19 -4.33 4.51 -1.30
CA VAL A 19 -3.71 5.77 -1.74
C VAL A 19 -3.56 6.74 -0.57
N ILE A 20 -4.59 6.95 0.25
CA ILE A 20 -4.50 7.84 1.41
C ILE A 20 -3.39 7.41 2.36
N ILE A 21 -3.29 6.13 2.66
CA ILE A 21 -2.28 5.59 3.57
C ILE A 21 -0.88 5.71 2.94
N HIS A 22 -0.75 5.42 1.65
CA HIS A 22 0.50 5.56 0.91
C HIS A 22 1.01 7.00 0.91
N GLU A 23 0.19 7.93 0.43
CA GLU A 23 0.54 9.36 0.39
C GLU A 23 0.72 9.94 1.80
N GLY A 24 -0.06 9.43 2.76
CA GLY A 24 0.09 9.74 4.18
C GLY A 24 1.46 9.37 4.73
N GLY A 25 2.06 8.28 4.26
CA GLY A 25 3.42 7.86 4.62
C GLY A 25 4.49 8.85 4.16
N HIS A 26 4.44 9.27 2.90
CA HIS A 26 5.32 10.31 2.35
C HIS A 26 5.15 11.62 3.10
N PHE A 27 3.90 12.03 3.28
CA PHE A 27 3.54 13.26 4.00
C PHE A 27 4.07 13.27 5.43
N LEU A 28 3.89 12.18 6.18
CA LEU A 28 4.30 12.09 7.57
C LEU A 28 5.81 12.24 7.72
N PHE A 29 6.60 11.49 6.93
CA PHE A 29 8.06 11.59 6.98
C PHE A 29 8.56 12.95 6.49
N ALA A 30 7.96 13.53 5.46
CA ALA A 30 8.30 14.87 5.01
C ALA A 30 8.11 15.89 6.13
N ARG A 31 6.98 15.83 6.83
CA ARG A 31 6.68 16.71 7.97
C ARG A 31 7.61 16.47 9.16
N LEU A 32 7.91 15.19 9.48
CA LEU A 32 8.81 14.80 10.56
C LEU A 32 10.22 15.39 10.35
N PHE A 33 10.72 15.36 9.12
CA PHE A 33 12.03 15.89 8.75
C PHE A 33 12.01 17.37 8.35
N LYS A 34 10.88 18.06 8.59
CA LYS A 34 10.73 19.49 8.29
C LYS A 34 10.97 19.80 6.80
N ALA A 35 10.66 18.87 5.92
CA ALA A 35 10.54 19.16 4.50
C ALA A 35 9.18 19.83 4.24
N ARG A 36 9.17 20.85 3.40
CA ARG A 36 7.95 21.58 3.07
C ARG A 36 7.10 20.76 2.12
N VAL A 37 5.85 20.53 2.51
CA VAL A 37 4.84 19.90 1.66
C VAL A 37 3.92 21.00 1.13
N GLU A 38 3.90 21.17 -0.18
CA GLU A 38 3.10 22.19 -0.86
C GLU A 38 1.67 21.74 -1.06
N LYS A 39 1.47 20.50 -1.54
CA LYS A 39 0.15 19.96 -1.81
C LYS A 39 0.06 18.49 -1.40
N PHE A 40 -1.08 18.12 -0.83
CA PHE A 40 -1.49 16.74 -0.61
C PHE A 40 -2.77 16.51 -1.41
N CYS A 41 -2.69 15.70 -2.45
CA CYS A 41 -3.82 15.46 -3.33
C CYS A 41 -4.24 13.99 -3.31
N LEU A 42 -5.45 13.74 -2.83
CA LEU A 42 -6.10 12.46 -3.02
C LEU A 42 -6.72 12.42 -4.41
N PHE A 43 -6.36 11.43 -5.18
CA PHE A 43 -6.69 11.29 -6.60
C PHE A 43 -6.00 12.35 -7.48
N PHE A 44 -5.78 11.99 -8.73
CA PHE A 44 -5.20 12.93 -9.69
C PHE A 44 -6.22 14.00 -10.11
N ASP A 45 -5.70 15.21 -10.30
CA ASP A 45 -6.48 16.38 -10.73
C ASP A 45 -5.91 17.04 -12.01
N PRO A 46 -5.75 16.30 -13.13
CA PRO A 46 -5.00 16.78 -14.29
C PRO A 46 -5.53 18.06 -14.94
N TRP A 47 -6.82 18.36 -14.82
CA TRP A 47 -7.42 19.55 -15.39
C TRP A 47 -8.17 20.42 -14.38
N PHE A 48 -8.79 19.78 -13.39
CA PHE A 48 -9.49 20.49 -12.34
C PHE A 48 -9.52 19.68 -11.04
N THR A 49 -9.60 20.40 -9.94
CA THR A 49 -9.69 19.84 -8.60
C THR A 49 -11.14 19.91 -8.13
N LEU A 50 -11.68 18.81 -7.59
CA LEU A 50 -13.06 18.78 -7.06
C LEU A 50 -13.18 19.62 -5.79
N PHE A 51 -12.25 19.43 -4.86
CA PHE A 51 -12.20 20.17 -3.60
C PHE A 51 -10.78 20.55 -3.28
N LYS A 52 -10.58 21.76 -2.77
CA LYS A 52 -9.30 22.21 -2.23
C LYS A 52 -9.51 22.99 -0.96
N PHE A 53 -8.64 22.75 -0.01
CA PHE A 53 -8.67 23.41 1.28
C PHE A 53 -7.24 23.70 1.76
N LYS A 54 -7.00 24.95 2.12
CA LYS A 54 -5.72 25.36 2.71
C LYS A 54 -5.94 25.94 4.09
N PRO A 55 -5.49 25.27 5.16
CA PRO A 55 -5.58 25.78 6.52
C PRO A 55 -4.77 27.08 6.66
N LYS A 56 -5.29 28.08 7.37
CA LYS A 56 -4.63 29.38 7.57
C LYS A 56 -3.25 29.30 8.25
N LYS A 57 -2.98 28.19 8.97
CA LYS A 57 -1.73 27.96 9.72
C LYS A 57 -0.80 26.93 9.04
N SER A 58 -1.13 26.47 7.87
CA SER A 58 -0.34 25.46 7.15
C SER A 58 0.00 25.94 5.74
N ASP A 59 1.23 25.67 5.32
CA ASP A 59 1.66 25.92 3.94
C ASP A 59 1.10 24.89 2.97
N THR A 60 0.62 23.75 3.47
CA THR A 60 0.12 22.64 2.67
C THR A 60 -1.32 22.88 2.21
N GLU A 61 -1.56 22.75 0.91
CA GLU A 61 -2.88 22.66 0.31
C GLU A 61 -3.35 21.21 0.28
N TYR A 62 -4.53 20.94 0.80
CA TYR A 62 -5.19 19.63 0.71
C TYR A 62 -6.20 19.66 -0.41
N ALA A 63 -6.16 18.67 -1.29
CA ALA A 63 -6.99 18.64 -2.47
C ALA A 63 -7.55 17.22 -2.72
N VAL A 64 -8.66 17.17 -3.42
CA VAL A 64 -9.26 15.94 -3.92
C VAL A 64 -9.47 16.10 -5.43
N GLY A 65 -8.78 15.27 -6.19
CA GLY A 65 -8.94 15.17 -7.63
C GLY A 65 -10.18 14.37 -8.03
N TRP A 66 -10.44 14.29 -9.31
CA TRP A 66 -11.59 13.57 -9.85
C TRP A 66 -11.24 12.17 -10.38
N LEU A 67 -9.94 11.88 -10.62
CA LEU A 67 -9.48 10.65 -11.26
C LEU A 67 -8.94 9.66 -10.21
N PRO A 68 -9.69 8.60 -9.83
CA PRO A 68 -9.34 7.71 -8.73
C PRO A 68 -8.29 6.64 -9.11
N LEU A 69 -7.24 7.04 -9.82
CA LEU A 69 -6.15 6.15 -10.24
C LEU A 69 -4.86 6.30 -9.40
N GLY A 70 -4.88 7.17 -8.42
CA GLY A 70 -3.73 7.44 -7.54
C GLY A 70 -3.87 8.79 -6.88
N GLY A 71 -2.87 9.22 -6.14
CA GLY A 71 -2.75 10.52 -5.52
C GLY A 71 -1.33 11.04 -5.65
N TYR A 72 -1.02 12.15 -5.02
CA TYR A 72 0.35 12.65 -4.94
C TYR A 72 0.56 13.59 -3.77
N VAL A 73 1.79 13.63 -3.29
CA VAL A 73 2.26 14.60 -2.30
C VAL A 73 3.36 15.45 -2.92
N LYS A 74 3.07 16.72 -3.20
CA LYS A 74 4.07 17.65 -3.73
C LYS A 74 4.96 18.15 -2.59
N ILE A 75 6.21 17.66 -2.59
CA ILE A 75 7.24 18.05 -1.63
C ILE A 75 8.22 19.00 -2.32
N SER A 76 8.47 20.16 -1.70
CA SER A 76 9.41 21.15 -2.27
C SER A 76 10.79 20.55 -2.53
N GLY A 77 11.34 20.78 -3.74
CA GLY A 77 12.65 20.27 -4.15
C GLY A 77 12.71 18.78 -4.47
N MET A 78 11.56 18.15 -4.70
CA MET A 78 11.43 16.78 -5.20
C MET A 78 10.66 16.79 -6.52
N ILE A 79 11.10 15.98 -7.47
CA ILE A 79 10.35 15.71 -8.69
C ILE A 79 9.39 14.57 -8.35
N ASP A 80 8.12 14.87 -8.33
CA ASP A 80 7.01 13.94 -8.07
C ASP A 80 6.19 13.71 -9.35
N GLU A 81 5.04 13.09 -9.20
CA GLU A 81 4.10 12.82 -10.28
C GLU A 81 3.58 14.09 -10.97
N SER A 82 3.72 15.27 -10.34
CA SER A 82 3.35 16.55 -10.94
C SER A 82 4.34 17.05 -12.00
N MET A 83 5.53 16.42 -12.11
CA MET A 83 6.59 16.72 -13.07
C MET A 83 7.06 18.19 -13.06
N ASP A 84 6.90 18.89 -11.93
CA ASP A 84 7.31 20.28 -11.79
C ASP A 84 8.83 20.37 -11.57
N THR A 85 9.57 20.67 -12.64
CA THR A 85 11.03 20.79 -12.62
C THR A 85 11.53 22.23 -12.41
N ASP A 86 10.66 23.23 -12.38
CA ASP A 86 11.08 24.63 -12.32
C ASP A 86 11.72 24.99 -10.98
N GLN A 87 11.31 24.35 -9.90
CA GLN A 87 11.97 24.52 -8.59
C GLN A 87 13.41 24.02 -8.58
N MET A 88 13.75 23.04 -9.42
CA MET A 88 15.11 22.48 -9.47
C MET A 88 16.14 23.43 -10.08
N LYS A 89 15.70 24.45 -10.82
CA LYS A 89 16.55 25.48 -11.42
C LYS A 89 16.98 26.56 -10.43
N GLN A 90 16.33 26.62 -9.25
CA GLN A 90 16.61 27.61 -8.21
C GLN A 90 17.64 27.08 -7.20
N PRO A 91 18.35 27.95 -6.47
CA PRO A 91 19.22 27.55 -5.39
C PRO A 91 18.50 26.75 -4.33
N GLU A 92 19.17 25.73 -3.80
CA GLU A 92 18.64 24.82 -2.78
C GLU A 92 18.27 25.58 -1.49
N GLN A 93 17.10 25.26 -0.95
CA GLN A 93 16.59 25.86 0.29
C GLN A 93 16.60 24.85 1.45
N PRO A 94 16.79 25.28 2.72
CA PRO A 94 16.89 24.37 3.86
C PRO A 94 15.62 23.52 4.12
N TRP A 95 14.48 23.94 3.63
CA TRP A 95 13.19 23.22 3.77
C TRP A 95 12.85 22.31 2.60
N GLU A 96 13.76 22.19 1.62
CA GLU A 96 13.54 21.33 0.47
C GLU A 96 13.98 19.89 0.74
N PHE A 97 13.38 18.95 0.00
CA PHE A 97 13.74 17.54 0.03
C PHE A 97 15.21 17.31 -0.27
N ARG A 98 15.76 17.98 -1.29
CA ARG A 98 17.16 17.83 -1.73
C ARG A 98 18.18 18.28 -0.67
N SER A 99 17.81 19.20 0.25
CA SER A 99 18.67 19.62 1.36
C SER A 99 18.80 18.60 2.48
N LYS A 100 17.96 17.57 2.49
CA LYS A 100 17.95 16.57 3.56
C LYS A 100 19.04 15.52 3.35
N PRO A 101 19.62 14.97 4.43
CA PRO A 101 20.59 13.88 4.34
C PRO A 101 19.95 12.65 3.68
N ALA A 102 20.78 11.81 3.07
CA ALA A 102 20.32 10.69 2.24
C ALA A 102 19.35 9.75 2.97
N TRP A 103 19.58 9.46 4.25
CA TRP A 103 18.70 8.58 5.02
C TRP A 103 17.29 9.17 5.25
N GLN A 104 17.17 10.51 5.43
CA GLN A 104 15.86 11.17 5.53
C GLN A 104 15.13 11.14 4.19
N ARG A 105 15.84 11.40 3.10
CA ARG A 105 15.28 11.30 1.75
C ARG A 105 14.79 9.89 1.46
N LEU A 106 15.58 8.87 1.84
CA LEU A 106 15.18 7.48 1.71
C LEU A 106 13.89 7.18 2.48
N LEU A 107 13.78 7.61 3.74
CA LEU A 107 12.57 7.39 4.54
C LEU A 107 11.35 8.13 3.99
N ILE A 108 11.53 9.33 3.45
CA ILE A 108 10.44 10.03 2.75
C ILE A 108 9.97 9.22 1.54
N MET A 109 10.89 8.71 0.70
CA MET A 109 10.55 7.96 -0.50
C MET A 109 9.93 6.58 -0.21
N VAL A 110 10.44 5.87 0.80
CA VAL A 110 9.95 4.53 1.17
C VAL A 110 8.69 4.63 2.03
N GLY A 111 8.40 5.80 2.58
CA GLY A 111 7.32 6.02 3.53
C GLY A 111 5.96 5.49 3.07
N GLY A 112 5.58 5.75 1.83
CA GLY A 112 4.32 5.28 1.27
C GLY A 112 4.20 3.75 1.28
N VAL A 113 5.21 3.06 0.76
CA VAL A 113 5.24 1.58 0.72
C VAL A 113 5.27 1.00 2.14
N LEU A 114 6.05 1.59 3.04
CA LEU A 114 6.15 1.16 4.43
C LEU A 114 4.78 1.21 5.12
N PHE A 115 4.03 2.30 4.95
CA PHE A 115 2.71 2.45 5.55
C PHE A 115 1.69 1.49 4.96
N ASN A 116 1.72 1.22 3.66
CA ASN A 116 0.88 0.20 3.06
C ASN A 116 1.22 -1.22 3.58
N PHE A 117 2.50 -1.51 3.79
CA PHE A 117 2.92 -2.78 4.40
C PHE A 117 2.41 -2.92 5.84
N LEU A 118 2.53 -1.86 6.65
CA LEU A 118 1.98 -1.83 8.01
C LEU A 118 0.45 -1.98 8.02
N LEU A 119 -0.24 -1.33 7.07
CA LEU A 119 -1.69 -1.50 6.89
C LEU A 119 -2.05 -2.96 6.57
N ALA A 120 -1.30 -3.60 5.67
CA ALA A 120 -1.53 -5.01 5.33
C ALA A 120 -1.35 -5.93 6.54
N LEU A 121 -0.27 -5.73 7.33
CA LEU A 121 -0.06 -6.47 8.58
C LEU A 121 -1.20 -6.24 9.58
N PHE A 122 -1.65 -5.00 9.72
CA PHE A 122 -2.75 -4.65 10.61
C PHE A 122 -4.06 -5.34 10.20
N ILE A 123 -4.44 -5.25 8.92
CA ILE A 123 -5.66 -5.87 8.39
C ILE A 123 -5.59 -7.39 8.55
N TYR A 124 -4.45 -8.01 8.19
CA TYR A 124 -4.27 -9.45 8.33
C TYR A 124 -4.37 -9.92 9.78
N SER A 125 -3.72 -9.18 10.69
CA SER A 125 -3.81 -9.46 12.14
C SER A 125 -5.24 -9.34 12.66
N MET A 126 -6.01 -8.34 12.20
CA MET A 126 -7.42 -8.16 12.55
C MET A 126 -8.28 -9.31 12.03
N ILE A 127 -8.02 -9.79 10.82
CA ILE A 127 -8.72 -10.96 10.25
C ILE A 127 -8.45 -12.19 11.10
N LEU A 128 -7.18 -12.49 11.40
CA LEU A 128 -6.81 -13.64 12.23
C LEU A 128 -7.40 -13.54 13.65
N PHE A 129 -7.39 -12.35 14.23
CA PHE A 129 -7.95 -12.13 15.57
C PHE A 129 -9.47 -12.32 15.61
N THR A 130 -10.19 -11.95 14.53
CA THR A 130 -11.65 -11.99 14.50
C THR A 130 -12.20 -13.36 14.08
N TRP A 131 -11.59 -13.97 13.07
CA TRP A 131 -12.08 -15.23 12.47
C TRP A 131 -11.19 -16.43 12.80
N GLY A 132 -10.02 -16.20 13.36
CA GLY A 132 -9.02 -17.24 13.63
C GLY A 132 -8.40 -17.80 12.35
N ASP A 133 -7.62 -18.86 12.52
CA ASP A 133 -7.01 -19.59 11.41
C ASP A 133 -7.80 -20.89 11.19
N GLN A 134 -8.26 -21.12 9.96
CA GLN A 134 -9.00 -22.32 9.60
C GLN A 134 -8.06 -23.22 8.79
N TYR A 135 -7.78 -24.38 9.35
CA TYR A 135 -7.02 -25.41 8.64
C TYR A 135 -7.77 -26.73 8.70
N ILE A 136 -7.73 -27.46 7.61
CA ILE A 136 -8.23 -28.83 7.56
C ILE A 136 -7.03 -29.73 7.95
N LYS A 137 -7.18 -30.52 8.99
CA LYS A 137 -6.18 -31.53 9.33
C LYS A 137 -6.10 -32.52 8.16
N ILE A 138 -4.86 -32.90 7.80
CA ILE A 138 -4.63 -33.81 6.68
C ILE A 138 -5.43 -35.10 6.85
N GLN A 139 -5.56 -35.59 8.08
CA GLN A 139 -6.34 -36.78 8.44
C GLN A 139 -7.85 -36.63 8.22
N GLU A 140 -8.35 -35.40 8.21
CA GLU A 140 -9.78 -35.08 8.05
C GLU A 140 -10.10 -34.55 6.64
N ALA A 141 -9.10 -34.55 5.72
CA ALA A 141 -9.29 -34.08 4.36
C ALA A 141 -10.17 -35.10 3.57
N PRO A 142 -11.41 -34.75 3.21
CA PRO A 142 -12.38 -35.73 2.67
C PRO A 142 -12.01 -36.29 1.30
N LEU A 143 -11.14 -35.60 0.56
CA LEU A 143 -10.71 -35.99 -0.77
C LEU A 143 -9.22 -36.37 -0.82
N GLY A 144 -8.52 -36.41 0.32
CA GLY A 144 -7.07 -36.61 0.39
C GLY A 144 -6.28 -35.47 -0.25
N MET A 145 -5.06 -35.78 -0.68
CA MET A 145 -4.15 -34.83 -1.30
C MET A 145 -4.05 -35.05 -2.80
N GLN A 146 -3.81 -33.98 -3.56
CA GLN A 146 -3.42 -34.10 -4.97
C GLN A 146 -1.89 -33.98 -5.08
N PHE A 147 -1.30 -34.88 -5.84
CA PHE A 147 0.14 -34.94 -6.01
C PHE A 147 0.57 -34.53 -7.41
N ASN A 148 1.72 -33.88 -7.49
CA ASN A 148 2.35 -33.56 -8.76
C ASN A 148 2.92 -34.82 -9.43
N GLU A 149 3.29 -34.73 -10.73
CA GLU A 149 3.80 -35.84 -11.52
C GLU A 149 5.05 -36.49 -10.90
N THR A 150 5.91 -35.69 -10.26
CA THR A 150 7.11 -36.21 -9.61
C THR A 150 6.77 -37.08 -8.40
N ALA A 151 5.82 -36.69 -7.57
CA ALA A 151 5.35 -37.47 -6.46
C ALA A 151 4.63 -38.74 -6.91
N LYS A 152 3.82 -38.67 -7.98
CA LYS A 152 3.17 -39.85 -8.59
C LYS A 152 4.17 -40.86 -9.13
N ALA A 153 5.29 -40.39 -9.69
CA ALA A 153 6.36 -41.27 -10.16
C ALA A 153 7.07 -42.05 -9.04
N VAL A 154 7.01 -41.57 -7.79
CA VAL A 154 7.54 -42.25 -6.61
C VAL A 154 6.49 -43.12 -5.88
N GLY A 155 5.25 -43.17 -6.41
CA GLY A 155 4.20 -44.09 -5.95
C GLY A 155 3.05 -43.44 -5.21
N PHE A 156 3.04 -42.11 -5.00
CA PHE A 156 1.88 -41.40 -4.42
C PHE A 156 0.71 -41.37 -5.42
N GLN A 157 -0.49 -41.50 -4.90
CA GLN A 157 -1.72 -41.43 -5.68
C GLN A 157 -2.61 -40.26 -5.20
N ASP A 158 -3.35 -39.64 -6.14
CA ASP A 158 -4.32 -38.62 -5.75
C ASP A 158 -5.38 -39.24 -4.85
N GLY A 159 -5.64 -38.61 -3.73
CA GLY A 159 -6.52 -39.14 -2.68
C GLY A 159 -5.79 -39.79 -1.49
N ASP A 160 -4.49 -40.03 -1.60
CA ASP A 160 -3.71 -40.50 -0.46
C ASP A 160 -3.72 -39.49 0.68
N CYS A 161 -3.73 -39.99 1.90
CA CYS A 161 -3.61 -39.19 3.11
C CYS A 161 -2.33 -39.55 3.85
N LEU A 162 -1.44 -38.58 4.00
CA LEU A 162 -0.20 -38.74 4.79
C LEU A 162 -0.54 -38.70 6.28
N LEU A 163 -0.59 -39.85 6.94
CA LEU A 163 -0.96 -39.95 8.34
C LEU A 163 0.16 -39.53 9.30
N TYR A 164 1.43 -39.76 8.92
CA TYR A 164 2.58 -39.42 9.72
C TYR A 164 3.77 -39.01 8.88
N THR A 165 4.61 -38.14 9.43
CA THR A 165 5.87 -37.71 8.82
C THR A 165 7.12 -38.24 9.59
N SER A 166 6.97 -38.81 10.81
CA SER A 166 8.11 -39.16 11.66
C SER A 166 8.00 -40.47 12.42
N ASP A 167 6.84 -41.12 12.57
CA ASP A 167 6.68 -42.26 13.48
C ASP A 167 6.47 -43.60 12.78
N ALA A 168 6.90 -43.74 11.54
CA ALA A 168 6.85 -45.01 10.81
C ALA A 168 8.11 -45.88 11.08
N ALA A 169 8.80 -45.67 12.20
CA ALA A 169 10.05 -46.37 12.55
C ALA A 169 10.02 -47.00 13.96
N ASP A 170 8.84 -47.49 14.42
CA ASP A 170 8.76 -48.40 15.55
C ASP A 170 7.98 -49.69 15.21
#